data_47830a88e0df101e18eadef5eb0922d2
#
_entry.id   47830a88e0df101e18eadef5eb0922d2
#
_cell.length_a   1.000
_cell.length_b   1.000
_cell.length_c   1.000
_cell.angle_alpha   90.00
_cell.angle_beta   90.00
_cell.angle_gamma   90.00
#
_symmetry.space_group_name_H-M   'P 1'
#
loop_
_entity.id
_entity.type
_entity.pdbx_description
1 polymer ?
#
loop_
_entity_poly.entity_id
_entity_poly.type
_entity_poly.pdbx_seq_one_letter_code
_entity_poly.pdbx_strand_id
1 'polypeptide(L)'
;FTYKPREGAEEGIYMAIADMTVSMKTTDHLRLPPLTVTTHMVEMSEREARTYDELRKDLVVTLDGHVIDAANAAALSGKLLQLASGAIYTAEGDTVTIHDRKLDALEDLIEAANGEALLVAYWFRHDKTRIQQRFPDARELKTSEDINAWNAGEVPLALIHPASAGHGLNLQAGGHLLVWFSL
;
A
#
# COMPACT_ATOMS: atom_id res chain seq x y z
N PHE A 1 -34.86 0.25 -10.70
CA PHE A 1 -35.22 1.62 -10.32
C PHE A 1 -33.97 2.38 -9.94
N THR A 2 -33.67 3.49 -10.64
CA THR A 2 -32.55 4.36 -10.33
C THR A 2 -33.09 5.60 -9.61
N TYR A 3 -32.72 5.80 -8.37
CA TYR A 3 -33.08 7.01 -7.63
C TYR A 3 -32.10 8.13 -8.00
N LYS A 4 -32.62 9.28 -8.41
CA LYS A 4 -31.85 10.50 -8.59
C LYS A 4 -32.28 11.52 -7.54
N PRO A 5 -31.35 12.25 -6.90
CA PRO A 5 -31.71 13.38 -6.04
C PRO A 5 -32.50 14.41 -6.83
N ARG A 6 -33.45 15.10 -6.18
CA ARG A 6 -34.08 16.27 -6.75
C ARG A 6 -33.09 17.44 -6.77
N GLU A 7 -33.28 18.33 -7.71
CA GLU A 7 -32.55 19.60 -7.75
C GLU A 7 -32.73 20.36 -6.43
N GLY A 8 -31.64 20.83 -5.79
CA GLY A 8 -31.69 21.51 -4.49
C GLY A 8 -31.89 20.59 -3.28
N ALA A 9 -31.96 19.27 -3.45
CA ALA A 9 -32.13 18.32 -2.32
C ALA A 9 -30.96 18.34 -1.34
N GLU A 10 -29.74 18.51 -1.84
CA GLU A 10 -28.54 18.58 -1.03
C GLU A 10 -28.57 19.83 -0.11
N GLU A 11 -28.84 20.97 -0.66
CA GLU A 11 -29.02 22.24 0.10
C GLU A 11 -30.12 22.14 1.14
N GLY A 12 -31.25 21.53 0.78
CA GLY A 12 -32.36 21.30 1.69
C GLY A 12 -31.98 20.39 2.87
N ILE A 13 -31.19 19.36 2.62
CA ILE A 13 -30.66 18.47 3.67
C ILE A 13 -29.70 19.23 4.58
N TYR A 14 -28.75 19.97 4.01
CA TYR A 14 -27.81 20.77 4.82
C TYR A 14 -28.51 21.80 5.70
N MET A 15 -29.53 22.50 5.18
CA MET A 15 -30.35 23.42 5.98
C MET A 15 -31.10 22.70 7.10
N ALA A 16 -31.65 21.52 6.83
CA ALA A 16 -32.44 20.77 7.81
C ALA A 16 -31.59 20.21 8.98
N ILE A 17 -30.31 20.01 8.77
CA ILE A 17 -29.38 19.45 9.78
C ILE A 17 -28.43 20.51 10.36
N ALA A 18 -28.49 21.75 9.91
CA ALA A 18 -27.53 22.81 10.27
C ALA A 18 -27.47 23.09 11.78
N ASP A 19 -28.58 22.93 12.48
CA ASP A 19 -28.64 23.16 13.95
C ASP A 19 -28.03 22.00 14.75
N MET A 20 -27.88 20.83 14.14
CA MET A 20 -27.41 19.59 14.79
C MET A 20 -26.03 19.14 14.32
N THR A 21 -25.48 19.77 13.28
CA THR A 21 -24.21 19.36 12.67
C THR A 21 -23.28 20.55 12.49
N VAL A 22 -22.00 20.28 12.72
CA VAL A 22 -20.91 21.19 12.39
C VAL A 22 -20.07 20.55 11.30
N SER A 23 -20.04 21.16 10.12
CA SER A 23 -19.13 20.75 9.03
C SER A 23 -17.84 21.56 9.13
N MET A 24 -16.73 20.91 9.39
CA MET A 24 -15.42 21.54 9.44
C MET A 24 -14.51 20.90 8.38
N LYS A 25 -13.94 21.73 7.51
CA LYS A 25 -12.83 21.30 6.64
C LYS A 25 -11.53 21.55 7.38
N THR A 26 -10.63 20.58 7.33
CA THR A 26 -9.29 20.69 7.92
C THR A 26 -8.56 21.96 7.47
N THR A 27 -8.72 22.33 6.19
CA THR A 27 -8.14 23.53 5.57
C THR A 27 -8.64 24.85 6.16
N ASP A 28 -9.82 24.86 6.80
CA ASP A 28 -10.41 26.07 7.37
C ASP A 28 -9.81 26.41 8.73
N HIS A 29 -9.20 25.42 9.40
CA HIS A 29 -8.70 25.54 10.77
C HIS A 29 -7.22 25.23 10.92
N LEU A 30 -6.62 24.49 9.99
CA LEU A 30 -5.22 24.06 10.05
C LEU A 30 -4.48 24.49 8.77
N ARG A 31 -3.33 25.14 8.95
CA ARG A 31 -2.38 25.39 7.86
C ARG A 31 -1.45 24.18 7.74
N LEU A 32 -1.92 23.14 7.06
CA LEU A 32 -1.10 21.99 6.75
C LEU A 32 -0.15 22.31 5.59
N PRO A 33 1.09 21.80 5.62
CA PRO A 33 1.95 21.85 4.45
C PRO A 33 1.30 21.12 3.28
N PRO A 34 1.61 21.48 2.02
CA PRO A 34 1.05 20.82 0.86
C PRO A 34 1.48 19.34 0.82
N LEU A 35 0.54 18.46 0.46
CA LEU A 35 0.86 17.07 0.18
C LEU A 35 1.67 17.00 -1.12
N THR A 36 2.88 16.45 -1.04
CA THR A 36 3.71 16.16 -2.21
C THR A 36 3.64 14.67 -2.51
N VAL A 37 3.23 14.32 -3.73
CA VAL A 37 3.18 12.94 -4.20
C VAL A 37 4.21 12.77 -5.31
N THR A 38 5.13 11.81 -5.12
CA THR A 38 6.14 11.47 -6.11
C THR A 38 5.97 10.00 -6.51
N THR A 39 6.01 9.73 -7.81
CA THR A 39 5.95 8.36 -8.34
C THR A 39 7.36 7.91 -8.69
N HIS A 40 7.80 6.83 -8.04
CA HIS A 40 9.04 6.15 -8.38
C HIS A 40 8.74 5.01 -9.35
N MET A 41 9.25 5.13 -10.58
CA MET A 41 9.08 4.09 -11.59
C MET A 41 10.12 2.99 -11.37
N VAL A 42 9.65 1.76 -11.21
CA VAL A 42 10.49 0.55 -11.07
C VAL A 42 10.29 -0.31 -12.29
N GLU A 43 11.30 -0.38 -13.15
CA GLU A 43 11.21 -1.11 -14.40
C GLU A 43 11.53 -2.59 -14.23
N MET A 44 10.77 -3.43 -14.90
CA MET A 44 11.06 -4.86 -15.02
C MET A 44 12.16 -5.09 -16.05
N SER A 45 12.99 -6.13 -15.85
CA SER A 45 13.85 -6.62 -16.92
C SER A 45 13.02 -7.22 -18.06
N GLU A 46 13.63 -7.40 -19.23
CA GLU A 46 12.97 -8.04 -20.36
C GLU A 46 12.45 -9.45 -20.03
N ARG A 47 13.16 -10.20 -19.18
CA ARG A 47 12.73 -11.54 -18.74
C ARG A 47 11.49 -11.45 -17.88
N GLU A 48 11.47 -10.58 -16.88
CA GLU A 48 10.35 -10.36 -15.97
C GLU A 48 9.13 -9.84 -16.72
N ALA A 49 9.32 -8.89 -17.65
CA ALA A 49 8.26 -8.35 -18.50
C ALA A 49 7.65 -9.44 -19.40
N ARG A 50 8.47 -10.35 -19.95
CA ARG A 50 7.97 -11.50 -20.72
C ARG A 50 7.11 -12.41 -19.86
N THR A 51 7.56 -12.76 -18.67
CA THR A 51 6.79 -13.58 -17.73
C THR A 51 5.45 -12.92 -17.36
N TYR A 52 5.46 -11.61 -17.14
CA TYR A 52 4.25 -10.83 -16.89
C TYR A 52 3.28 -10.89 -18.09
N ASP A 53 3.78 -10.72 -19.30
CA ASP A 53 2.98 -10.75 -20.52
C ASP A 53 2.46 -12.16 -20.85
N GLU A 54 3.23 -13.22 -20.60
CA GLU A 54 2.80 -14.61 -20.71
C GLU A 54 1.62 -14.88 -19.77
N LEU A 55 1.77 -14.57 -18.49
CA LEU A 55 0.67 -14.74 -17.51
C LEU A 55 -0.56 -13.93 -17.90
N ARG A 56 -0.37 -12.68 -18.34
CA ARG A 56 -1.46 -11.81 -18.78
C ARG A 56 -2.23 -12.36 -19.98
N LYS A 57 -1.53 -12.97 -20.92
CA LYS A 57 -2.10 -13.45 -22.19
C LYS A 57 -2.66 -14.86 -22.07
N ASP A 58 -1.89 -15.75 -21.46
CA ASP A 58 -2.17 -17.19 -21.48
C ASP A 58 -2.84 -17.67 -20.20
N LEU A 59 -2.99 -16.79 -19.18
CA LEU A 59 -3.57 -17.07 -17.85
C LEU A 59 -2.77 -18.11 -17.05
N VAL A 60 -1.64 -18.54 -17.53
CA VAL A 60 -0.77 -19.54 -16.93
C VAL A 60 0.69 -19.26 -17.27
N VAL A 61 1.57 -19.50 -16.29
CA VAL A 61 3.03 -19.45 -16.47
C VAL A 61 3.69 -20.44 -15.53
N THR A 62 4.84 -20.98 -15.92
CA THR A 62 5.65 -21.84 -15.03
C THR A 62 6.83 -21.04 -14.49
N LEU A 63 6.95 -20.96 -13.17
CA LEU A 63 8.01 -20.25 -12.45
C LEU A 63 8.67 -21.19 -11.44
N ASP A 64 9.98 -21.40 -11.56
CA ASP A 64 10.77 -22.27 -10.70
C ASP A 64 10.14 -23.65 -10.46
N GLY A 65 9.54 -24.24 -11.51
CA GLY A 65 8.87 -25.53 -11.47
C GLY A 65 7.44 -25.52 -10.94
N HIS A 66 6.93 -24.37 -10.50
CA HIS A 66 5.55 -24.19 -10.06
C HIS A 66 4.68 -23.66 -11.20
N VAL A 67 3.50 -24.23 -11.37
CA VAL A 67 2.49 -23.73 -12.30
C VAL A 67 1.67 -22.64 -11.59
N ILE A 68 1.72 -21.45 -12.14
CA ILE A 68 0.94 -20.31 -11.68
C ILE A 68 -0.17 -20.09 -12.68
N ASP A 69 -1.40 -20.25 -12.25
CA ASP A 69 -2.59 -20.08 -13.08
C ASP A 69 -3.54 -19.02 -12.52
N ALA A 70 -4.42 -18.51 -13.37
CA ALA A 70 -5.46 -17.57 -13.03
C ALA A 70 -6.80 -18.04 -13.58
N ALA A 71 -7.67 -18.54 -12.71
CA ALA A 71 -8.96 -19.11 -13.09
C ALA A 71 -9.93 -18.10 -13.75
N ASN A 72 -9.74 -16.81 -13.53
CA ASN A 72 -10.56 -15.72 -14.08
C ASN A 72 -9.81 -14.38 -14.06
N ALA A 73 -10.43 -13.35 -14.66
CA ALA A 73 -9.85 -12.01 -14.78
C ALA A 73 -9.52 -11.36 -13.41
N ALA A 74 -10.31 -11.59 -12.38
CA ALA A 74 -10.05 -11.04 -11.05
C ALA A 74 -8.83 -11.71 -10.40
N ALA A 75 -8.72 -13.04 -10.50
CA ALA A 75 -7.55 -13.80 -10.06
C ALA A 75 -6.30 -13.36 -10.83
N LEU A 76 -6.43 -13.17 -12.17
CA LEU A 76 -5.35 -12.68 -13.01
C LEU A 76 -4.83 -11.32 -12.54
N SER A 77 -5.72 -10.35 -12.30
CA SER A 77 -5.32 -9.02 -11.80
C SER A 77 -4.53 -9.12 -10.51
N GLY A 78 -5.00 -9.94 -9.55
CA GLY A 78 -4.28 -10.20 -8.31
C GLY A 78 -2.91 -10.84 -8.51
N LYS A 79 -2.79 -11.81 -9.41
CA LYS A 79 -1.51 -12.46 -9.74
C LYS A 79 -0.54 -11.51 -10.44
N LEU A 80 -1.01 -10.67 -11.36
CA LEU A 80 -0.19 -9.66 -12.03
C LEU A 80 0.33 -8.60 -11.05
N LEU A 81 -0.49 -8.16 -10.09
CA LEU A 81 -0.05 -7.25 -9.03
C LEU A 81 1.02 -7.89 -8.13
N GLN A 82 0.85 -9.17 -7.76
CA GLN A 82 1.85 -9.92 -7.01
C GLN A 82 3.17 -10.01 -7.77
N LEU A 83 3.13 -10.40 -9.05
CA LEU A 83 4.29 -10.50 -9.92
C LEU A 83 5.01 -9.14 -10.03
N ALA A 84 4.27 -8.07 -10.27
CA ALA A 84 4.81 -6.71 -10.32
C ALA A 84 5.40 -6.26 -8.97
N SER A 85 4.96 -6.85 -7.85
CA SER A 85 5.53 -6.61 -6.52
C SER A 85 6.80 -7.43 -6.24
N GLY A 86 7.12 -8.38 -7.14
CA GLY A 86 8.37 -9.16 -7.11
C GLY A 86 8.26 -10.55 -6.52
N ALA A 87 7.06 -11.01 -6.14
CA ALA A 87 6.84 -12.39 -5.73
C ALA A 87 5.38 -12.77 -5.98
N ILE A 88 5.11 -14.08 -6.11
CA ILE A 88 3.78 -14.60 -6.41
C ILE A 88 3.48 -15.84 -5.57
N TYR A 89 2.23 -16.03 -5.16
CA TYR A 89 1.81 -17.26 -4.47
C TYR A 89 1.53 -18.39 -5.46
N THR A 90 1.98 -19.58 -5.12
CA THR A 90 1.59 -20.84 -5.79
C THR A 90 0.17 -21.26 -5.42
N ALA A 91 -0.33 -22.33 -6.02
CA ALA A 91 -1.61 -22.93 -5.66
C ALA A 91 -1.59 -23.53 -4.23
N GLU A 92 -0.44 -24.01 -3.79
CA GLU A 92 -0.19 -24.57 -2.45
C GLU A 92 -0.06 -23.48 -1.37
N GLY A 93 0.08 -22.21 -1.78
CA GLY A 93 0.23 -21.07 -0.87
C GLY A 93 1.69 -20.70 -0.59
N ASP A 94 2.64 -21.37 -1.21
CA ASP A 94 4.05 -21.01 -1.16
C ASP A 94 4.31 -19.72 -1.93
N THR A 95 5.47 -19.11 -1.69
CA THR A 95 5.86 -17.87 -2.35
C THR A 95 7.06 -18.11 -3.26
N VAL A 96 6.90 -17.80 -4.55
CA VAL A 96 8.00 -17.77 -5.53
C VAL A 96 8.47 -16.33 -5.69
N THR A 97 9.75 -16.06 -5.40
CA THR A 97 10.36 -14.74 -5.61
C THR A 97 10.78 -14.60 -7.08
N ILE A 98 10.47 -13.47 -7.67
CA ILE A 98 10.73 -13.15 -9.07
C ILE A 98 11.84 -12.12 -9.20
N HIS A 99 11.76 -11.05 -8.39
CA HIS A 99 12.75 -9.98 -8.35
C HIS A 99 12.66 -9.16 -7.06
N ASP A 100 13.72 -8.43 -6.75
CA ASP A 100 13.81 -7.55 -5.57
C ASP A 100 13.80 -6.05 -5.91
N ARG A 101 13.49 -5.67 -7.15
CA ARG A 101 13.58 -4.30 -7.67
C ARG A 101 12.83 -3.26 -6.83
N LYS A 102 11.64 -3.63 -6.30
CA LYS A 102 10.93 -2.72 -5.37
C LYS A 102 11.60 -2.63 -4.01
N LEU A 103 12.29 -3.67 -3.56
CA LEU A 103 13.08 -3.62 -2.32
C LEU A 103 14.31 -2.73 -2.51
N ASP A 104 14.98 -2.82 -3.67
CA ASP A 104 16.11 -1.94 -4.00
C ASP A 104 15.64 -0.48 -4.05
N ALA A 105 14.51 -0.21 -4.72
CA ALA A 105 13.93 1.13 -4.74
C ALA A 105 13.49 1.63 -3.35
N LEU A 106 13.02 0.74 -2.47
CA LEU A 106 12.71 1.10 -1.08
C LEU A 106 13.99 1.43 -0.29
N GLU A 107 15.09 0.70 -0.53
CA GLU A 107 16.39 1.00 0.07
C GLU A 107 16.89 2.40 -0.32
N ASP A 108 16.82 2.75 -1.62
CA ASP A 108 17.14 4.08 -2.11
C ASP A 108 16.28 5.17 -1.43
N LEU A 109 14.99 4.91 -1.21
CA LEU A 109 14.09 5.84 -0.51
C LEU A 109 14.44 5.98 0.97
N ILE A 110 14.82 4.90 1.65
CA ILE A 110 15.27 4.92 3.05
C ILE A 110 16.56 5.75 3.17
N GLU A 111 17.51 5.54 2.26
CA GLU A 111 18.75 6.33 2.23
C GLU A 111 18.47 7.81 1.96
N ALA A 112 17.59 8.11 0.99
CA ALA A 112 17.20 9.47 0.66
C ALA A 112 16.46 10.19 1.79
N ALA A 113 15.75 9.45 2.66
CA ALA A 113 15.09 9.99 3.84
C ALA A 113 16.06 10.48 4.92
N ASN A 114 17.36 10.13 4.81
CA ASN A 114 18.43 10.66 5.65
C ASN A 114 18.13 10.59 7.17
N GLY A 115 17.58 9.48 7.61
CA GLY A 115 17.26 9.22 9.02
C GLY A 115 15.85 9.64 9.47
N GLU A 116 15.05 10.20 8.56
CA GLU A 116 13.63 10.43 8.83
C GLU A 116 12.86 9.10 8.82
N ALA A 117 11.87 8.99 9.71
CA ALA A 117 11.06 7.78 9.82
C ALA A 117 10.15 7.60 8.59
N LEU A 118 10.11 6.38 8.05
CA LEU A 118 9.25 5.99 6.93
C LEU A 118 8.13 5.06 7.39
N LEU A 119 6.92 5.36 6.94
CA LEU A 119 5.76 4.47 7.02
C LEU A 119 5.56 3.79 5.66
N VAL A 120 5.64 2.47 5.60
CA VAL A 120 5.50 1.70 4.36
C VAL A 120 4.18 0.94 4.37
N ALA A 121 3.30 1.28 3.44
CA ALA A 121 2.04 0.59 3.21
C ALA A 121 2.26 -0.58 2.25
N TYR A 122 1.87 -1.77 2.67
CA TYR A 122 1.97 -3.01 1.89
C TYR A 122 0.60 -3.69 1.74
N TRP A 123 0.42 -4.49 0.68
CA TRP A 123 -0.82 -5.23 0.46
C TRP A 123 -0.66 -6.74 0.63
N PHE A 124 0.42 -7.34 0.10
CA PHE A 124 0.63 -8.78 0.15
C PHE A 124 1.48 -9.20 1.36
N ARG A 125 1.16 -10.37 1.94
CA ARG A 125 1.96 -10.92 3.05
C ARG A 125 3.42 -11.16 2.67
N HIS A 126 3.68 -11.59 1.43
CA HIS A 126 5.05 -11.78 0.95
C HIS A 126 5.82 -10.45 0.89
N ASP A 127 5.17 -9.31 0.59
CA ASP A 127 5.84 -8.01 0.62
C ASP A 127 6.37 -7.71 2.02
N LYS A 128 5.51 -7.84 3.04
CA LYS A 128 5.93 -7.67 4.43
C LYS A 128 7.10 -8.58 4.80
N THR A 129 6.98 -9.86 4.50
CA THR A 129 8.03 -10.84 4.83
C THR A 129 9.36 -10.48 4.17
N ARG A 130 9.34 -10.12 2.89
CA ARG A 130 10.53 -9.72 2.12
C ARG A 130 11.12 -8.40 2.62
N ILE A 131 10.29 -7.41 2.95
CA ILE A 131 10.73 -6.15 3.55
C ILE A 131 11.42 -6.42 4.89
N GLN A 132 10.83 -7.24 5.78
CA GLN A 132 11.42 -7.56 7.07
C GLN A 132 12.70 -8.39 6.97
N GLN A 133 12.84 -9.22 5.93
CA GLN A 133 14.07 -9.96 5.65
C GLN A 133 15.20 -9.03 5.19
N ARG A 134 14.89 -8.05 4.34
CA ARG A 134 15.86 -7.08 3.83
C ARG A 134 16.21 -6.02 4.88
N PHE A 135 15.21 -5.58 5.66
CA PHE A 135 15.31 -4.53 6.69
C PHE A 135 14.85 -5.10 8.04
N PRO A 136 15.73 -5.73 8.82
CA PRO A 136 15.37 -6.39 10.09
C PRO A 136 14.74 -5.45 11.13
N ASP A 137 15.04 -4.15 11.07
CA ASP A 137 14.51 -3.13 11.97
C ASP A 137 13.09 -2.69 11.57
N ALA A 138 12.55 -3.19 10.44
CA ALA A 138 11.20 -2.87 9.99
C ALA A 138 10.14 -3.47 10.94
N ARG A 139 9.36 -2.61 11.58
CA ARG A 139 8.35 -2.99 12.57
C ARG A 139 6.93 -2.82 12.02
N GLU A 140 6.12 -3.87 12.07
CA GLU A 140 4.71 -3.79 11.70
C GLU A 140 3.90 -3.15 12.82
N LEU A 141 3.11 -2.12 12.50
CA LEU A 141 2.24 -1.44 13.46
C LEU A 141 0.92 -2.18 13.60
N LYS A 142 0.79 -3.00 14.65
CA LYS A 142 -0.41 -3.80 14.93
C LYS A 142 -1.08 -3.45 16.23
N THR A 143 -0.30 -3.16 17.24
CA THR A 143 -0.77 -2.95 18.61
C THR A 143 -0.69 -1.47 18.99
N SER A 144 -1.38 -1.09 20.04
CA SER A 144 -1.25 0.26 20.63
C SER A 144 0.19 0.56 21.06
N GLU A 145 0.93 -0.46 21.49
CA GLU A 145 2.35 -0.33 21.85
C GLU A 145 3.21 0.01 20.63
N ASP A 146 2.97 -0.65 19.48
CA ASP A 146 3.67 -0.35 18.22
C ASP A 146 3.40 1.09 17.77
N ILE A 147 2.14 1.53 17.86
CA ILE A 147 1.72 2.88 17.51
C ILE A 147 2.36 3.92 18.44
N ASN A 148 2.43 3.64 19.73
CA ASN A 148 3.08 4.52 20.69
C ASN A 148 4.59 4.62 20.43
N ALA A 149 5.26 3.51 20.16
CA ALA A 149 6.67 3.48 19.80
C ALA A 149 6.95 4.25 18.49
N TRP A 150 6.08 4.09 17.47
CA TRP A 150 6.16 4.90 16.24
C TRP A 150 6.03 6.39 16.56
N ASN A 151 5.00 6.78 17.31
CA ASN A 151 4.76 8.18 17.65
C ASN A 151 5.83 8.77 18.59
N ALA A 152 6.56 7.94 19.33
CA ALA A 152 7.73 8.33 20.13
C ALA A 152 9.02 8.47 19.30
N GLY A 153 9.00 8.15 17.99
CA GLY A 153 10.16 8.19 17.13
C GLY A 153 11.15 7.01 17.33
N GLU A 154 10.71 5.92 17.96
CA GLU A 154 11.53 4.74 18.25
C GLU A 154 11.58 3.75 17.07
N VAL A 155 10.73 3.94 16.04
CA VAL A 155 10.59 3.04 14.90
C VAL A 155 10.97 3.78 13.61
N PRO A 156 12.19 3.60 13.09
CA PRO A 156 12.63 4.31 11.89
C PRO A 156 11.94 3.83 10.60
N LEU A 157 11.56 2.54 10.55
CA LEU A 157 10.86 1.94 9.42
C LEU A 157 9.63 1.17 9.90
N ALA A 158 8.46 1.74 9.68
CA ALA A 158 7.20 1.14 10.07
C ALA A 158 6.49 0.51 8.89
N LEU A 159 5.83 -0.63 9.11
CA LEU A 159 5.01 -1.32 8.11
C LEU A 159 3.54 -1.27 8.53
N ILE A 160 2.66 -1.04 7.56
CA ILE A 160 1.22 -0.99 7.80
C ILE A 160 0.45 -1.67 6.67
N HIS A 161 -0.55 -2.48 7.05
CA HIS A 161 -1.50 -3.00 6.07
C HIS A 161 -2.74 -2.10 6.07
N PRO A 162 -3.05 -1.40 4.96
CA PRO A 162 -4.11 -0.39 4.93
C PRO A 162 -5.49 -0.89 5.37
N ALA A 163 -5.85 -2.14 5.01
CA ALA A 163 -7.15 -2.69 5.39
C ALA A 163 -7.29 -2.98 6.90
N SER A 164 -6.19 -3.22 7.61
CA SER A 164 -6.20 -3.48 9.07
C SER A 164 -5.99 -2.20 9.89
N ALA A 165 -5.50 -1.14 9.26
CA ALA A 165 -5.13 0.11 9.92
C ALA A 165 -6.01 1.30 9.49
N GLY A 166 -7.07 1.06 8.72
CA GLY A 166 -7.83 2.07 7.99
C GLY A 166 -8.69 3.01 8.83
N HIS A 167 -8.83 2.82 10.14
CA HIS A 167 -9.72 3.65 10.96
C HIS A 167 -9.11 4.02 12.30
N GLY A 168 -9.06 5.33 12.58
CA GLY A 168 -8.83 5.85 13.93
C GLY A 168 -7.40 5.80 14.44
N LEU A 169 -6.40 5.49 13.62
CA LEU A 169 -5.01 5.53 14.01
C LEU A 169 -4.44 6.94 13.87
N ASN A 170 -3.86 7.45 14.95
CA ASN A 170 -3.08 8.69 14.92
C ASN A 170 -1.60 8.32 14.76
N LEU A 171 -1.06 8.46 13.56
CA LEU A 171 0.34 8.15 13.23
C LEU A 171 1.17 9.40 12.91
N GLN A 172 0.59 10.59 13.06
CA GLN A 172 1.17 11.85 12.60
C GLN A 172 2.42 12.26 13.39
N ALA A 173 2.54 11.84 14.65
CA ALA A 173 3.67 12.24 15.47
C ALA A 173 4.96 11.46 15.14
N GLY A 174 4.84 10.27 14.57
CA GLY A 174 5.99 9.41 14.30
C GLY A 174 6.73 9.74 13.00
N GLY A 175 6.06 10.39 12.03
CA GLY A 175 6.68 10.74 10.77
C GLY A 175 5.70 11.30 9.74
N HIS A 176 6.22 11.80 8.64
CA HIS A 176 5.44 12.42 7.56
C HIS A 176 5.74 11.84 6.17
N LEU A 177 6.63 10.86 6.09
CA LEU A 177 6.95 10.14 4.86
C LEU A 177 6.16 8.84 4.78
N LEU A 178 5.38 8.68 3.71
CA LEU A 178 4.59 7.47 3.43
C LEU A 178 4.98 6.90 2.07
N VAL A 179 5.32 5.63 2.05
CA VAL A 179 5.62 4.87 0.83
C VAL A 179 4.52 3.83 0.59
N TRP A 180 3.85 3.91 -0.55
CA TRP A 180 2.97 2.86 -1.04
C TRP A 180 3.78 1.82 -1.79
N PHE A 181 4.16 0.74 -1.12
CA PHE A 181 4.96 -0.33 -1.71
C PHE A 181 4.14 -1.23 -2.64
N SER A 182 2.92 -1.56 -2.22
CA SER A 182 1.94 -2.28 -3.03
C SER A 182 0.51 -1.85 -2.69
N LEU A 183 -0.41 -1.99 -3.65
CA LEU A 183 -1.82 -1.58 -3.57
C LEU A 183 -2.72 -2.71 -4.03
#